data_6d629b1bf86ea373fab1290fc2ad5523
#
_entry.id   6d629b1bf86ea373fab1290fc2ad5523
#
_cell.length_a   1.000
_cell.length_b   1.000
_cell.length_c   1.000
_cell.angle_alpha   90.00
_cell.angle_beta   90.00
_cell.angle_gamma   90.00
#
_symmetry.space_group_name_H-M   'P 1'
#
loop_
_entity.id
_entity.type
_entity.pdbx_description
1 polymer ?
#
loop_
_entity_poly.entity_id
_entity_poly.type
_entity_poly.pdbx_seq_one_letter_code
_entity_poly.pdbx_strand_id
1 'polypeptide(L)'
;MTQQAATMDTADGPCFAHGMDIAHQVVVFDAAELEPESTFWAGVLEGEVDVEDDWHMITVDGAPKVGVQLAPDHVAPDWPEESRPQQIHLDLYVHDFPTAHEKVMALGARVLKEAKDATPNADFQVYADPAGHPFCLCIIT
;
A
#
# COMPACT_ATOMS: atom_id res chain seq x y z
N MET A 1 -23.59 5.89 14.70
CA MET A 1 -23.77 5.73 13.93
C MET A 1 -24.27 5.48 13.57
N THR A 2 -24.60 5.34 13.73
CA THR A 2 -25.00 5.04 13.07
C THR A 2 -25.46 4.47 12.52
N GLN A 3 -25.74 4.04 12.32
CA GLN A 3 -26.13 3.49 11.62
C GLN A 3 -26.74 3.29 11.30
N GLN A 4 -27.06 3.32 11.26
CA GLN A 4 -27.62 2.95 10.72
C GLN A 4 -27.98 2.65 10.08
N ALA A 5 -27.96 2.69 9.88
CA ALA A 5 -28.31 2.27 9.15
C ALA A 5 -28.67 1.54 8.86
N ALA A 6 -28.93 1.40 8.91
CA ALA A 6 -29.27 0.75 8.46
C ALA A 6 -29.92 0.16 8.51
N THR A 7 -30.47 0.25 8.71
CA THR A 7 -31.02 -0.22 8.52
C THR A 7 -31.58 -0.75 8.11
N MET A 8 -31.79 -0.95 7.95
CA MET A 8 -32.22 -1.39 7.37
C MET A 8 -32.73 -2.12 7.28
N ASP A 9 -33.10 -2.18 7.43
CA ASP A 9 -33.56 -2.82 7.12
C ASP A 9 -34.13 -3.56 7.06
N THR A 10 -34.35 -3.67 7.12
CA THR A 10 -34.87 -4.42 6.87
C THR A 10 -35.12 -5.46 6.45
N ALA A 11 -35.50 -5.28 6.35
CA ALA A 11 -36.00 -6.49 5.98
C ALA A 11 -35.19 -7.28 5.13
N ASP A 12 -34.71 -7.09 4.42
CA ASP A 12 -33.99 -7.86 3.77
C ASP A 12 -32.66 -7.65 3.89
N GLY A 13 -32.03 -6.94 4.11
CA GLY A 13 -30.67 -6.86 4.32
C GLY A 13 -30.24 -7.32 5.63
N PRO A 14 -30.65 -8.39 5.99
CA PRO A 14 -30.40 -8.83 7.34
C PRO A 14 -28.97 -9.05 7.65
N CYS A 15 -28.18 -9.52 6.72
CA CYS A 15 -26.78 -9.78 7.03
C CYS A 15 -26.02 -8.51 7.39
N PHE A 16 -26.46 -7.35 6.93
CA PHE A 16 -25.76 -6.11 7.25
C PHE A 16 -26.11 -5.60 8.63
N ALA A 17 -27.24 -5.97 9.17
CA ALA A 17 -27.63 -5.53 10.50
C ALA A 17 -26.69 -6.08 11.56
N HIS A 18 -26.02 -7.20 11.29
CA HIS A 18 -25.13 -7.85 12.24
C HIS A 18 -23.69 -7.88 11.74
N GLY A 19 -23.37 -7.04 10.77
CA GLY A 19 -22.05 -6.99 10.20
C GLY A 19 -21.04 -6.38 11.14
N MET A 20 -19.78 -6.58 10.81
CA MET A 20 -18.64 -6.00 11.51
C MET A 20 -18.55 -4.52 11.18
N ASP A 21 -18.33 -3.69 12.20
CA ASP A 21 -18.19 -2.25 12.03
C ASP A 21 -16.68 -1.93 11.97
N ILE A 22 -16.13 -1.94 10.76
CA ILE A 22 -14.71 -1.69 10.55
C ILE A 22 -14.47 -0.20 10.36
N ALA A 23 -13.81 0.43 11.35
CA ALA A 23 -13.53 1.86 11.27
C ALA A 23 -12.43 2.15 10.25
N HIS A 24 -11.37 1.36 10.24
CA HIS A 24 -10.21 1.57 9.36
C HIS A 24 -9.65 0.24 8.90
N GLN A 25 -9.04 0.26 7.73
CA GLN A 25 -8.29 -0.88 7.21
C GLN A 25 -6.91 -0.38 6.82
N VAL A 26 -5.88 -0.98 7.41
CA VAL A 26 -4.50 -0.53 7.25
C VAL A 26 -3.64 -1.70 6.77
N VAL A 27 -2.84 -1.47 5.73
CA VAL A 27 -1.81 -2.43 5.31
C VAL A 27 -0.56 -2.13 6.11
N VAL A 28 0.06 -3.18 6.67
CA VAL A 28 1.25 -3.02 7.50
C VAL A 28 2.44 -3.68 6.82
N PHE A 29 3.53 -2.93 6.67
CA PHE A 29 4.78 -3.44 6.13
C PHE A 29 5.78 -3.64 7.26
N ASP A 30 6.39 -4.82 7.32
CA ASP A 30 7.51 -5.06 8.22
C ASP A 30 8.76 -4.44 7.65
N ALA A 31 9.55 -3.81 8.50
CA ALA A 31 10.81 -3.21 8.07
C ALA A 31 11.84 -3.30 9.19
N ALA A 32 13.11 -3.58 8.81
CA ALA A 32 14.20 -3.60 9.78
C ALA A 32 14.51 -2.19 10.29
N GLU A 33 14.24 -1.18 9.47
CA GLU A 33 14.39 0.23 9.83
C GLU A 33 13.12 0.96 9.45
N LEU A 34 12.52 1.63 10.42
CA LEU A 34 11.22 2.24 10.23
C LEU A 34 11.25 3.46 9.30
N GLU A 35 12.25 4.33 9.50
CA GLU A 35 12.22 5.64 8.85
C GLU A 35 12.32 5.57 7.33
N PRO A 36 13.24 4.79 6.73
CA PRO A 36 13.27 4.73 5.26
C PRO A 36 11.96 4.27 4.66
N GLU A 37 11.35 3.28 5.29
CA GLU A 37 10.10 2.72 4.77
C GLU A 37 8.94 3.69 4.93
N SER A 38 8.80 4.29 6.11
CA SER A 38 7.68 5.20 6.35
C SER A 38 7.82 6.48 5.54
N THR A 39 9.05 6.98 5.37
CA THR A 39 9.28 8.18 4.56
C THR A 39 8.91 7.91 3.10
N PHE A 40 9.26 6.73 2.60
CA PHE A 40 8.91 6.34 1.23
C PHE A 40 7.39 6.37 1.04
N TRP A 41 6.66 5.66 1.89
CA TRP A 41 5.20 5.54 1.71
C TRP A 41 4.48 6.86 1.99
N ALA A 42 4.97 7.66 2.94
CA ALA A 42 4.41 8.99 3.15
C ALA A 42 4.60 9.86 1.89
N GLY A 43 5.76 9.74 1.23
CA GLY A 43 6.00 10.47 -0.01
C GLY A 43 5.09 10.00 -1.13
N VAL A 44 4.94 8.69 -1.31
CA VAL A 44 4.09 8.13 -2.37
C VAL A 44 2.64 8.54 -2.18
N LEU A 45 2.12 8.43 -0.96
CA LEU A 45 0.72 8.67 -0.66
C LEU A 45 0.43 10.14 -0.33
N GLU A 46 1.47 10.97 -0.25
CA GLU A 46 1.36 12.39 0.12
C GLU A 46 0.70 12.52 1.49
N GLY A 47 1.18 11.71 2.43
CA GLY A 47 0.65 11.66 3.78
C GLY A 47 1.65 12.13 4.81
N GLU A 48 1.28 11.97 6.07
CA GLU A 48 2.09 12.35 7.22
C GLU A 48 2.43 11.11 8.03
N VAL A 49 3.56 11.13 8.72
CA VAL A 49 4.01 10.00 9.53
C VAL A 49 3.83 10.33 11.01
N ASP A 50 3.07 9.49 11.71
CA ASP A 50 3.02 9.50 13.17
C ASP A 50 4.05 8.50 13.67
N VAL A 51 5.00 8.97 14.48
CA VAL A 51 6.19 8.21 14.87
C VAL A 51 6.06 7.69 16.29
N GLU A 52 6.24 6.36 16.44
CA GLU A 52 6.42 5.72 17.75
C GLU A 52 7.71 4.90 17.70
N ASP A 53 8.08 4.30 18.83
CA ASP A 53 9.39 3.64 18.92
C ASP A 53 9.52 2.44 17.99
N ASP A 54 8.44 1.67 17.84
CA ASP A 54 8.47 0.42 17.06
C ASP A 54 7.41 0.41 15.95
N TRP A 55 6.81 1.57 15.68
CA TRP A 55 5.67 1.65 14.76
C TRP A 55 5.56 3.05 14.18
N HIS A 56 5.41 3.13 12.86
CA HIS A 56 5.09 4.39 12.20
C HIS A 56 3.77 4.22 11.46
N MET A 57 2.89 5.22 11.56
CA MET A 57 1.62 5.21 10.85
C MET A 57 1.60 6.34 9.83
N ILE A 58 1.27 6.02 8.60
CA ILE A 58 1.09 7.02 7.54
C ILE A 58 -0.40 7.34 7.45
N THR A 59 -0.75 8.60 7.64
CA THR A 59 -2.12 9.10 7.52
C THR A 59 -2.22 10.03 6.31
N VAL A 60 -3.35 9.96 5.62
CA VAL A 60 -3.65 10.83 4.49
C VAL A 60 -4.97 11.51 4.79
N ASP A 61 -4.96 12.84 4.84
CA ASP A 61 -6.16 13.63 5.18
C ASP A 61 -6.80 13.13 6.48
N GLY A 62 -5.96 12.83 7.46
CA GLY A 62 -6.42 12.39 8.78
C GLY A 62 -6.81 10.94 8.90
N ALA A 63 -6.77 10.16 7.82
CA ALA A 63 -7.15 8.75 7.85
C ALA A 63 -5.90 7.86 7.78
N PRO A 64 -5.78 6.86 8.66
CA PRO A 64 -4.65 5.93 8.59
C PRO A 64 -4.73 5.07 7.34
N LYS A 65 -3.60 4.90 6.67
CA LYS A 65 -3.54 4.17 5.40
C LYS A 65 -2.53 3.03 5.42
N VAL A 66 -1.33 3.29 5.89
CA VAL A 66 -0.24 2.32 5.86
C VAL A 66 0.50 2.39 7.18
N GLY A 67 0.76 1.23 7.78
CA GLY A 67 1.59 1.13 8.96
C GLY A 67 2.94 0.54 8.60
N VAL A 68 3.97 0.88 9.35
CA VAL A 68 5.28 0.26 9.24
C VAL A 68 5.65 -0.26 10.62
N GLN A 69 5.89 -1.56 10.72
CA GLN A 69 6.18 -2.21 11.99
C GLN A 69 7.65 -2.60 12.04
N LEU A 70 8.30 -2.29 13.15
CA LEU A 70 9.70 -2.65 13.33
C LEU A 70 9.82 -4.17 13.41
N ALA A 71 10.61 -4.72 12.50
CA ALA A 71 10.89 -6.16 12.43
C ALA A 71 12.37 -6.33 12.13
N PRO A 72 13.22 -6.35 13.18
CA PRO A 72 14.69 -6.35 12.96
C PRO A 72 15.19 -7.49 12.08
N ASP A 73 14.46 -8.63 12.09
CA ASP A 73 14.86 -9.79 11.31
C ASP A 73 14.14 -9.88 9.95
N HIS A 74 13.53 -8.79 9.51
CA HIS A 74 12.80 -8.78 8.25
C HIS A 74 13.70 -9.17 7.08
N VAL A 75 13.19 -10.07 6.24
CA VAL A 75 13.85 -10.49 5.01
C VAL A 75 12.90 -10.21 3.85
N ALA A 76 13.38 -9.45 2.89
CA ALA A 76 12.55 -9.05 1.75
C ALA A 76 12.20 -10.28 0.90
N PRO A 77 11.00 -10.28 0.28
CA PRO A 77 10.67 -11.34 -0.69
C PRO A 77 11.52 -11.18 -1.94
N ASP A 78 11.66 -12.30 -2.68
CA ASP A 78 12.32 -12.33 -3.98
C ASP A 78 11.27 -12.48 -5.06
N TRP A 79 10.98 -11.44 -5.76
CA TRP A 79 10.07 -11.53 -6.88
C TRP A 79 10.78 -10.87 -8.07
N PRO A 80 10.81 -11.49 -9.24
CA PRO A 80 10.05 -12.68 -9.64
C PRO A 80 10.76 -14.03 -9.41
N GLU A 81 11.93 -14.07 -8.78
CA GLU A 81 12.66 -15.33 -8.62
C GLU A 81 11.96 -16.33 -7.70
N GLU A 82 11.21 -15.85 -6.74
CA GLU A 82 10.34 -16.69 -5.90
C GLU A 82 11.06 -17.66 -4.95
N SER A 83 12.33 -17.42 -4.65
CA SER A 83 12.98 -18.19 -3.58
C SER A 83 12.35 -17.83 -2.23
N ARG A 84 11.87 -16.60 -2.07
CA ARG A 84 11.07 -16.13 -0.97
C ARG A 84 9.89 -15.39 -1.57
N PRO A 85 8.79 -16.09 -1.86
CA PRO A 85 7.69 -15.46 -2.60
C PRO A 85 7.04 -14.33 -1.82
N GLN A 86 6.54 -13.36 -2.54
CA GLN A 86 5.71 -12.31 -1.93
C GLN A 86 4.39 -12.92 -1.49
N GLN A 87 3.84 -12.39 -0.40
CA GLN A 87 2.54 -12.83 0.09
C GLN A 87 1.44 -11.85 -0.30
N ILE A 88 1.79 -10.57 -0.45
CA ILE A 88 0.84 -9.51 -0.75
C ILE A 88 1.62 -8.36 -1.36
N HIS A 89 0.97 -7.59 -2.22
CA HIS A 89 1.56 -6.36 -2.75
C HIS A 89 0.45 -5.33 -2.98
N LEU A 90 0.84 -4.07 -3.13
CA LEU A 90 -0.08 -2.99 -3.45
C LEU A 90 -0.04 -2.70 -4.94
N ASP A 91 -1.20 -2.47 -5.53
CA ASP A 91 -1.33 -1.93 -6.87
C ASP A 91 -1.78 -0.49 -6.76
N LEU A 92 -0.99 0.42 -7.32
CA LEU A 92 -1.34 1.84 -7.38
C LEU A 92 -1.73 2.14 -8.82
N TYR A 93 -2.97 2.51 -9.02
CA TYR A 93 -3.50 2.80 -10.36
C TYR A 93 -3.28 4.27 -10.67
N VAL A 94 -2.51 4.55 -11.71
CA VAL A 94 -2.06 5.91 -12.02
C VAL A 94 -2.46 6.28 -13.45
N HIS A 95 -2.86 7.55 -13.63
CA HIS A 95 -3.20 8.08 -14.96
C HIS A 95 -1.95 8.54 -15.70
N ASP A 96 -0.96 9.06 -14.97
CA ASP A 96 0.26 9.61 -15.56
C ASP A 96 1.43 8.75 -15.11
N PHE A 97 1.67 7.67 -15.86
CA PHE A 97 2.71 6.72 -15.49
C PHE A 97 4.11 7.34 -15.46
N PRO A 98 4.54 8.14 -16.47
CA PRO A 98 5.88 8.71 -16.42
C PRO A 98 6.12 9.56 -15.16
N THR A 99 5.14 10.38 -14.78
CA THR A 99 5.27 11.22 -13.59
C THR A 99 5.31 10.37 -12.32
N ALA A 100 4.44 9.35 -12.24
CA ALA A 100 4.43 8.44 -11.09
C ALA A 100 5.75 7.66 -10.99
N HIS A 101 6.27 7.21 -12.12
CA HIS A 101 7.54 6.49 -12.16
C HIS A 101 8.66 7.36 -11.61
N GLU A 102 8.77 8.61 -12.10
CA GLU A 102 9.80 9.51 -11.61
C GLU A 102 9.69 9.72 -10.10
N LYS A 103 8.47 9.85 -9.62
CA LYS A 103 8.25 10.10 -8.20
C LYS A 103 8.71 8.92 -7.34
N VAL A 104 8.29 7.69 -7.67
CA VAL A 104 8.67 6.55 -6.84
C VAL A 104 10.18 6.29 -6.92
N MET A 105 10.80 6.52 -8.08
CA MET A 105 12.24 6.34 -8.20
C MET A 105 12.99 7.39 -7.37
N ALA A 106 12.52 8.64 -7.37
CA ALA A 106 13.14 9.69 -6.56
C ALA A 106 13.02 9.39 -5.06
N LEU A 107 11.96 8.69 -4.66
CA LEU A 107 11.74 8.32 -3.27
C LEU A 107 12.51 7.07 -2.83
N GLY A 108 13.13 6.35 -3.79
CA GLY A 108 14.00 5.22 -3.46
C GLY A 108 13.51 3.86 -3.91
N ALA A 109 12.50 3.79 -4.77
CA ALA A 109 12.05 2.51 -5.31
C ALA A 109 13.08 1.93 -6.28
N ARG A 110 13.06 0.61 -6.44
CA ARG A 110 13.83 -0.11 -7.45
C ARG A 110 12.90 -0.82 -8.39
N VAL A 111 13.19 -0.79 -9.69
CA VAL A 111 12.39 -1.52 -10.67
C VAL A 111 12.74 -3.00 -10.57
N LEU A 112 11.72 -3.85 -10.42
CA LEU A 112 11.87 -5.30 -10.42
C LEU A 112 11.48 -5.91 -11.76
N LYS A 113 10.44 -5.35 -12.41
CA LYS A 113 10.02 -5.82 -13.72
C LYS A 113 9.42 -4.65 -14.48
N GLU A 114 9.97 -4.38 -15.66
CA GLU A 114 9.52 -3.25 -16.47
C GLU A 114 8.23 -3.57 -17.21
N ALA A 115 7.40 -2.53 -17.39
CA ALA A 115 6.23 -2.63 -18.23
C ALA A 115 6.68 -2.88 -19.67
N LYS A 116 5.88 -3.66 -20.41
CA LYS A 116 6.29 -4.03 -21.77
C LYS A 116 6.20 -2.84 -22.71
N ASP A 117 5.05 -2.20 -22.78
CA ASP A 117 4.82 -1.10 -23.72
C ASP A 117 3.95 -0.01 -23.12
N ALA A 118 3.72 -0.05 -21.80
CA ALA A 118 2.96 0.93 -21.06
C ALA A 118 1.54 1.11 -21.61
N THR A 119 0.92 0.02 -22.06
CA THR A 119 -0.43 0.07 -22.59
C THR A 119 -1.44 0.36 -21.49
N PRO A 120 -2.25 1.43 -21.62
CA PRO A 120 -3.24 1.74 -20.58
C PRO A 120 -4.24 0.60 -20.37
N ASN A 121 -4.59 0.36 -19.11
CA ASN A 121 -5.55 -0.64 -18.66
C ASN A 121 -5.10 -2.08 -18.90
N ALA A 122 -3.86 -2.29 -19.32
CA ALA A 122 -3.35 -3.63 -19.61
C ALA A 122 -1.95 -3.88 -19.08
N ASP A 123 -1.22 -2.82 -18.73
CA ASP A 123 0.18 -2.98 -18.36
C ASP A 123 0.46 -2.41 -16.99
N PHE A 124 1.53 -2.89 -16.38
CA PHE A 124 1.95 -2.47 -15.06
C PHE A 124 3.45 -2.64 -14.95
N GLN A 125 4.05 -1.91 -14.01
CA GLN A 125 5.47 -2.04 -13.72
C GLN A 125 5.63 -2.40 -12.26
N VAL A 126 6.57 -3.28 -11.94
CA VAL A 126 6.76 -3.78 -10.58
C VAL A 126 8.02 -3.16 -9.99
N TYR A 127 7.90 -2.74 -8.74
CA TYR A 127 8.96 -2.07 -8.00
C TYR A 127 9.12 -2.73 -6.64
N ALA A 128 10.28 -2.49 -6.02
CA ALA A 128 10.48 -2.75 -4.60
C ALA A 128 10.58 -1.43 -3.87
N ASP A 129 9.94 -1.35 -2.69
CA ASP A 129 10.11 -0.22 -1.81
C ASP A 129 11.43 -0.38 -1.01
N PRO A 130 11.80 0.58 -0.13
CA PRO A 130 13.10 0.50 0.56
C PRO A 130 13.29 -0.77 1.39
N ALA A 131 12.23 -1.33 1.97
CA ALA A 131 12.33 -2.59 2.72
C ALA A 131 12.28 -3.82 1.82
N GLY A 132 12.06 -3.63 0.51
CA GLY A 132 12.02 -4.71 -0.46
C GLY A 132 10.64 -5.25 -0.74
N HIS A 133 9.60 -4.64 -0.22
CA HIS A 133 8.23 -5.09 -0.51
C HIS A 133 7.85 -4.70 -1.93
N PRO A 134 7.30 -5.64 -2.71
CA PRO A 134 6.89 -5.33 -4.08
C PRO A 134 5.60 -4.51 -4.11
N PHE A 135 5.54 -3.60 -5.06
CA PHE A 135 4.31 -2.89 -5.40
C PHE A 135 4.31 -2.60 -6.90
N CYS A 136 3.15 -2.30 -7.44
CA CYS A 136 3.00 -2.07 -8.87
C CYS A 136 2.43 -0.69 -9.14
N LEU A 137 2.90 -0.06 -10.20
CA LEU A 137 2.20 1.04 -10.83
C LEU A 137 1.42 0.46 -12.00
N CYS A 138 0.10 0.52 -11.90
CA CYS A 138 -0.80 0.01 -12.91
C CYS A 138 -1.30 1.18 -13.74
N ILE A 139 -1.20 1.06 -15.05
CA ILE A 139 -1.42 2.18 -15.97
C ILE A 139 -2.89 2.19 -16.39
N ILE A 140 -3.57 3.31 -16.15
CA ILE A 140 -4.98 3.45 -16.55
C ILE A 140 -5.16 4.72 -17.37
N THR A 141 -6.29 4.81 -18.08
CA THR A 141 -6.63 6.01 -18.85
C THR A 141 -7.28 7.07 -17.99
#